data_aaf803bcc3b39d100e588df9a4b672b0
#
_entry.id   aaf803bcc3b39d100e588df9a4b672b0
#
_cell.length_a   1.000
_cell.length_b   1.000
_cell.length_c   1.000
_cell.angle_alpha   90.00
_cell.angle_beta   90.00
_cell.angle_gamma   90.00
#
_symmetry.space_group_name_H-M   'P 1'
#
loop_
_entity.id
_entity.type
_entity.pdbx_description
1 polymer ?
#
loop_
_entity_poly.entity_id
_entity_poly.type
_entity_poly.pdbx_seq_one_letter_code
_entity_poly.pdbx_strand_id
1 'polypeptide(L)' 'MTRYKALICIKRGILDNAGQTVTNALNSLGWPEVENVRIDKIIEFTLEESDWEKANAIAESQTNEVMEYYELSVINDYQV' A
#
# COMPACT_ATOMS: atom_id res chain seq x y z
N MET A 1 8.72 17.69 -12.85
CA MET A 1 8.67 16.70 -11.75
C MET A 1 7.43 15.82 -11.86
N THR A 2 7.59 14.56 -11.53
CA THR A 2 6.46 13.61 -11.55
C THR A 2 6.32 12.96 -10.19
N ARG A 3 5.10 12.96 -9.66
CA ARG A 3 4.79 12.34 -8.39
C ARG A 3 4.17 10.97 -8.62
N TYR A 4 4.70 9.97 -7.96
CA TYR A 4 4.23 8.57 -8.07
C TYR A 4 3.66 8.10 -6.75
N LYS A 5 2.72 7.17 -6.85
CA LYS A 5 2.14 6.49 -5.70
C LYS A 5 2.25 4.99 -5.92
N ALA A 6 2.84 4.29 -4.96
CA ALA A 6 2.86 2.83 -4.95
C ALA A 6 1.98 2.34 -3.80
N LEU A 7 0.92 1.63 -4.13
CA LEU A 7 0.07 0.97 -3.15
C LEU A 7 0.61 -0.44 -2.97
N ILE A 8 1.09 -0.77 -1.78
CA ILE A 8 1.70 -2.06 -1.48
C ILE A 8 0.71 -2.87 -0.65
N CYS A 9 0.27 -3.98 -1.22
CA CYS A 9 -0.80 -4.81 -0.67
C CYS A 9 -0.30 -6.20 -0.33
N ILE A 10 -0.88 -6.80 0.70
CA ILE A 10 -0.62 -8.19 1.05
C ILE A 10 -1.37 -9.10 0.08
N LYS A 11 -0.70 -10.10 -0.46
CA LYS A 11 -1.32 -11.07 -1.37
C LYS A 11 -2.45 -11.83 -0.68
N ARG A 12 -3.45 -12.21 -1.47
CA ARG A 12 -4.55 -13.04 -0.97
C ARG A 12 -4.02 -14.37 -0.46
N GLY A 13 -4.60 -14.86 0.61
CA GLY A 13 -4.18 -16.11 1.23
C GLY A 13 -3.04 -15.95 2.23
N ILE A 14 -2.44 -14.78 2.32
CA ILE A 14 -1.42 -14.46 3.32
C ILE A 14 -2.12 -13.82 4.51
N LEU A 15 -1.77 -14.25 5.72
CA LEU A 15 -2.36 -13.69 6.94
C LEU A 15 -1.93 -12.24 7.12
N ASP A 16 -2.91 -11.34 7.24
CA ASP A 16 -2.69 -9.94 7.54
C ASP A 16 -2.80 -9.72 9.05
N ASN A 17 -1.68 -9.84 9.74
CA ASN A 17 -1.65 -9.69 11.21
C ASN A 17 -2.08 -8.29 11.65
N ALA A 18 -1.68 -7.25 10.93
CA ALA A 18 -2.07 -5.88 11.24
C ALA A 18 -3.57 -5.69 11.06
N GLY A 19 -4.12 -6.20 9.95
CA GLY A 19 -5.55 -6.14 9.70
C GLY A 19 -6.35 -6.90 10.76
N GLN A 20 -5.86 -8.07 11.18
CA GLN A 20 -6.52 -8.84 12.21
C GLN A 20 -6.55 -8.10 13.55
N THR A 21 -5.44 -7.43 13.88
CA THR A 21 -5.37 -6.63 15.10
C THR A 21 -6.39 -5.50 15.08
N VAL A 22 -6.53 -4.81 13.94
CA VAL A 22 -7.51 -3.74 13.80
C VAL A 22 -8.93 -4.28 13.84
N THR A 23 -9.18 -5.44 13.22
CA THR A 23 -10.49 -6.10 13.30
C THR A 23 -10.88 -6.35 14.76
N ASN A 24 -9.97 -6.94 15.52
CA ASN A 24 -10.21 -7.22 16.92
C ASN A 24 -10.45 -5.97 17.76
N ALA A 25 -9.68 -4.93 17.49
CA ALA A 25 -9.84 -3.64 18.19
C ALA A 25 -11.21 -3.02 17.90
N LEU A 26 -11.63 -3.02 16.65
CA LEU A 26 -12.94 -2.48 16.28
C LEU A 26 -14.08 -3.28 16.88
N ASN A 27 -13.96 -4.60 16.90
CA ASN A 27 -14.96 -5.45 17.56
C ASN A 27 -15.11 -5.08 19.03
N SER A 28 -13.99 -4.86 19.71
CA SER A 28 -13.98 -4.49 21.14
C SER A 28 -14.54 -3.11 21.39
N LEU A 29 -14.46 -2.21 20.41
CA LEU A 29 -14.94 -0.84 20.54
C LEU A 29 -16.43 -0.67 20.24
N GLY A 30 -17.15 -1.75 19.96
CA GLY A 30 -18.59 -1.67 19.74
C GLY A 30 -19.04 -1.92 18.31
N TRP A 31 -18.14 -2.40 17.44
CA TRP A 31 -18.48 -2.77 16.08
C TRP A 31 -18.21 -4.24 15.82
N PRO A 32 -19.00 -5.13 16.45
CA PRO A 32 -18.76 -6.58 16.30
C PRO A 32 -19.01 -7.10 14.88
N GLU A 33 -19.72 -6.36 14.05
CA GLU A 33 -20.01 -6.70 12.65
C GLU A 33 -18.84 -6.50 11.71
N VAL A 34 -17.80 -5.77 12.15
CA VAL A 34 -16.62 -5.53 11.31
C VAL A 34 -15.78 -6.80 11.23
N GLU A 35 -15.40 -7.17 10.02
CA GLU A 35 -14.56 -8.34 9.79
C GLU A 35 -13.64 -8.08 8.57
N ASN A 36 -12.56 -8.86 8.50
CA ASN A 36 -11.64 -8.84 7.36
C ASN A 36 -11.03 -7.48 7.04
N VAL A 37 -10.65 -6.73 8.08
CA VAL A 37 -9.94 -5.46 7.88
C VAL A 37 -8.58 -5.74 7.25
N ARG A 38 -8.21 -4.95 6.25
CA ARG A 38 -6.91 -5.04 5.60
C ARG A 38 -6.12 -3.77 5.88
N ILE A 39 -4.84 -3.95 6.12
CA ILE A 39 -3.93 -2.82 6.31
C ILE A 39 -2.88 -2.89 5.21
N ASP A 40 -2.94 -1.94 4.31
CA ASP A 40 -1.97 -1.80 3.23
C ASP A 40 -1.16 -0.53 3.47
N LYS A 41 -0.04 -0.39 2.78
CA LYS A 41 0.75 0.83 2.90
C LYS A 41 0.85 1.54 1.56
N ILE A 42 0.99 2.85 1.63
CA ILE A 42 1.13 3.71 0.46
C ILE A 42 2.49 4.41 0.57
N ILE A 43 3.25 4.36 -0.51
CA ILE A 43 4.51 5.11 -0.61
C ILE A 43 4.34 6.11 -1.74
N GLU A 44 4.58 7.39 -1.46
CA GLU A 44 4.56 8.42 -2.48
C GLU A 44 5.94 9.03 -2.61
N PHE A 45 6.35 9.28 -3.84
CA PHE A 45 7.67 9.88 -4.08
C PHE A 45 7.65 10.67 -5.37
N THR A 46 8.62 11.58 -5.47
CA THR A 46 8.75 12.47 -6.63
C THR A 46 10.08 12.20 -7.32
N LEU A 47 10.06 12.10 -8.64
CA LEU A 47 11.26 12.07 -9.47
C LEU A 47 11.32 13.35 -10.29
N GLU A 48 12.52 13.89 -10.51
CA GLU A 48 12.68 15.10 -11.30
C GLU A 48 12.19 14.93 -12.72
N GLU A 49 12.49 13.79 -13.31
CA GLU A 49 12.03 13.43 -14.64
C GLU A 49 11.06 12.27 -14.57
N SER A 50 10.13 12.25 -15.50
CA SER A 50 9.19 11.13 -15.59
C SER A 50 9.96 9.89 -16.05
N ASP A 51 10.04 8.89 -15.18
CA ASP A 51 10.77 7.65 -15.46
C ASP A 51 10.02 6.48 -14.82
N TRP A 52 9.18 5.84 -15.62
CA TRP A 52 8.33 4.74 -15.17
C TRP A 52 9.14 3.52 -14.71
N GLU A 53 10.23 3.22 -15.43
CA GLU A 53 11.07 2.08 -15.08
C GLU A 53 11.74 2.28 -13.73
N LYS A 54 12.25 3.49 -13.49
CA LYS A 54 12.87 3.82 -12.22
C LYS A 54 11.85 3.81 -11.09
N ALA A 55 10.66 4.34 -11.34
CA ALA A 55 9.58 4.33 -10.36
C ALA A 55 9.19 2.89 -9.99
N ASN A 56 9.11 1.99 -10.97
CA ASN A 56 8.86 0.58 -10.70
C ASN A 56 9.96 -0.07 -9.85
N ALA A 57 11.21 0.24 -10.15
CA ALA A 57 12.33 -0.30 -9.37
C ALA A 57 12.26 0.17 -7.92
N ILE A 58 11.88 1.42 -7.69
CA ILE A 58 11.71 1.96 -6.33
C ILE A 58 10.58 1.24 -5.61
N ALA A 59 9.42 1.10 -6.25
CA ALA A 59 8.27 0.42 -5.66
C ALA A 59 8.61 -1.04 -5.33
N GLU A 60 9.27 -1.73 -6.25
CA GLU A 60 9.66 -3.12 -6.06
C GLU A 60 10.63 -3.28 -4.88
N SER A 61 11.55 -2.33 -4.71
CA SER A 61 12.51 -2.37 -3.62
C SER A 61 11.85 -2.29 -2.24
N GLN A 62 10.63 -1.75 -2.17
CA GLN A 62 9.87 -1.61 -0.92
C GLN A 62 8.82 -2.69 -0.75
N THR A 63 8.78 -3.66 -1.65
CA THR A 63 7.76 -4.71 -1.68
C THR A 63 8.41 -6.06 -1.36
N ASN A 64 7.83 -6.80 -0.41
CA ASN A 64 8.24 -8.19 -0.15
C ASN A 64 7.54 -9.08 -1.16
N GLU A 65 8.23 -9.49 -2.21
CA GLU A 65 7.64 -10.23 -3.33
C GLU A 65 6.98 -11.56 -2.93
N VAL A 66 7.41 -12.15 -1.84
CA VAL A 66 6.81 -13.41 -1.36
C VAL A 66 5.41 -13.17 -0.81
N MET A 67 5.22 -12.06 -0.07
CA MET A 67 4.00 -11.80 0.67
C MET A 67 3.17 -10.65 0.12
N GLU A 68 3.75 -9.81 -0.71
CA GLU A 68 3.14 -8.54 -1.14
C GLU A 68 3.21 -8.35 -2.65
N TYR A 69 2.37 -7.46 -3.14
CA TYR A 69 2.46 -6.94 -4.50
C TYR A 69 2.23 -5.43 -4.45
N TYR A 70 2.56 -4.73 -5.52
CA TYR A 70 2.34 -3.29 -5.56
C TYR A 70 1.58 -2.87 -6.82
N GLU A 71 0.91 -1.73 -6.71
CA GLU A 71 0.27 -1.07 -7.84
C GLU A 71 0.84 0.34 -7.92
N LEU A 72 1.46 0.66 -9.05
CA LEU A 72 2.10 1.95 -9.25
C LEU A 72 1.22 2.85 -10.12
N SER A 73 1.10 4.10 -9.73
CA SER A 73 0.35 5.09 -10.50
C SER A 73 1.03 6.45 -10.42
N VAL A 74 0.65 7.32 -11.34
CA VAL A 74 1.12 8.70 -11.36
C VAL A 74 0.05 9.59 -10.74
N ILE A 75 0.48 10.51 -9.89
CA ILE A 75 -0.40 11.52 -9.30
C ILE A 75 -0.20 12.80 -10.10
N ASN A 76 -1.11 13.07 -11.03
CA ASN A 76 -0.94 14.18 -11.98
C ASN A 76 -1.23 15.56 -11.43
N ASP A 77 -2.11 15.65 -10.44
CA ASP A 77 -2.58 16.93 -9.92
C ASP A 77 -1.93 17.31 -8.61
N TYR A 78 -0.78 16.69 -8.32
CA TYR A 78 -0.12 16.93 -7.06
C TYR A 78 0.45 18.33 -6.98
N GLN A 79 0.02 19.07 -5.99
CA GLN A 79 0.51 20.41 -5.66
C GLN A 79 1.29 20.32 -4.36
N VAL A 80 2.54 20.70 -4.41
CA VAL A 80 3.37 20.69 -3.20
C VAL A 80 3.17 21.99 -2.43
#